data_59a32f5e924984fe60ea43f0e4705eee
#
_entry.id   59a32f5e924984fe60ea43f0e4705eee
#
_cell.length_a   1.000
_cell.length_b   1.000
_cell.length_c   1.000
_cell.angle_alpha   90.00
_cell.angle_beta   90.00
_cell.angle_gamma   90.00
#
_symmetry.space_group_name_H-M   'P 1'
#
loop_
_entity.id
_entity.type
_entity.pdbx_description
1 polymer ?
#
loop_
_entity_poly.entity_id
_entity_poly.type
_entity_poly.pdbx_seq_one_letter_code
_entity_poly.pdbx_strand_id
1 'polypeptide(L)'
;MRIASRRRAALPHRHARVIATGVQGAGLGLRRELLAPLLDGVPAAIGFLEVAPENWMDMGGAAGRRFHELAQQRPLVAHGLSLSLGGPGPLDQVFLRRVRRFLETHGIALYTEHLAWTTDDGHLYDLLPIPFTAEAVRHVARRITQAQDILGRRIAIENASYYAGSPLDEMSELDFVNAVLAEADCALHLDVNNVHVNAVNHGHDARDFIRGLPARRVVYLHVAGHYREAPDLLVDTHGADVADPVWDLLDFTLAHLGALPTLLERDFNIPPLADLLSEVTRIVRLQAAHDTAGPGRARAAS
;
A
#
# COMPACT_ATOMS: atom_id res chain seq x y z
N MET A 1 -40.35 -26.44 -26.20
CA MET A 1 -39.23 -25.57 -26.65
C MET A 1 -38.26 -25.45 -25.49
N ARG A 2 -37.16 -26.22 -25.52
CA ARG A 2 -36.17 -26.27 -24.42
C ARG A 2 -35.14 -25.16 -24.64
N ILE A 3 -35.06 -24.23 -23.68
CA ILE A 3 -34.04 -23.17 -23.67
C ILE A 3 -32.76 -23.79 -23.14
N ALA A 4 -31.77 -23.92 -24.02
CA ALA A 4 -30.42 -24.38 -23.66
C ALA A 4 -29.69 -23.29 -22.90
N SER A 5 -29.35 -23.55 -21.63
CA SER A 5 -28.47 -22.71 -20.82
C SER A 5 -27.06 -22.82 -21.38
N ARG A 6 -26.57 -21.73 -21.98
CA ARG A 6 -25.15 -21.61 -22.36
C ARG A 6 -24.33 -21.39 -21.08
N ARG A 7 -23.65 -22.43 -20.64
CA ARG A 7 -22.54 -22.28 -19.64
C ARG A 7 -21.49 -21.35 -20.23
N ARG A 8 -21.27 -20.20 -19.59
CA ARG A 8 -20.09 -19.36 -19.87
C ARG A 8 -18.85 -20.19 -19.53
N ALA A 9 -17.99 -20.40 -20.52
CA ALA A 9 -16.68 -21.00 -20.32
C ALA A 9 -15.88 -20.08 -19.38
N ALA A 10 -15.36 -20.64 -18.28
CA ALA A 10 -14.43 -19.96 -17.41
C ALA A 10 -13.16 -19.62 -18.24
N LEU A 11 -12.81 -18.34 -18.29
CA LEU A 11 -11.55 -17.90 -18.89
C LEU A 11 -10.39 -18.55 -18.12
N PRO A 12 -9.34 -19.02 -18.79
CA PRO A 12 -8.21 -19.63 -18.12
C PRO A 12 -7.58 -18.61 -17.17
N HIS A 13 -7.38 -18.99 -15.91
CA HIS A 13 -6.65 -18.22 -14.92
C HIS A 13 -5.26 -17.89 -15.48
N ARG A 14 -5.05 -16.66 -15.94
CA ARG A 14 -3.71 -16.16 -16.23
C ARG A 14 -2.95 -16.24 -14.90
N HIS A 15 -1.89 -17.03 -14.85
CA HIS A 15 -1.02 -17.10 -13.69
C HIS A 15 -0.59 -15.68 -13.35
N ALA A 16 -0.99 -15.20 -12.16
CA ALA A 16 -0.61 -13.88 -11.67
C ALA A 16 0.92 -13.80 -11.68
N ARG A 17 1.48 -12.98 -12.56
CA ARG A 17 2.92 -12.70 -12.54
C ARG A 17 3.19 -11.93 -11.25
N VAL A 18 4.13 -12.42 -10.44
CA VAL A 18 4.60 -11.70 -9.25
C VAL A 18 5.12 -10.33 -9.70
N ILE A 19 4.64 -9.25 -9.09
CA ILE A 19 5.19 -7.91 -9.34
C ILE A 19 6.56 -7.86 -8.68
N ALA A 20 7.58 -7.51 -9.46
CA ALA A 20 8.89 -7.21 -8.90
C ALA A 20 8.81 -5.84 -8.21
N THR A 21 8.99 -5.81 -6.89
CA THR A 21 8.95 -4.55 -6.12
C THR A 21 10.21 -3.71 -6.32
N GLY A 22 11.33 -4.35 -6.66
CA GLY A 22 12.64 -3.71 -6.77
C GLY A 22 13.29 -3.38 -5.42
N VAL A 23 12.61 -3.67 -4.30
CA VAL A 23 13.05 -3.37 -2.94
C VAL A 23 12.96 -4.59 -2.03
N GLN A 24 13.71 -4.58 -0.93
CA GLN A 24 13.74 -5.63 0.09
C GLN A 24 14.02 -5.02 1.47
N GLY A 25 13.70 -5.78 2.52
CA GLY A 25 13.95 -5.38 3.89
C GLY A 25 13.01 -4.29 4.39
N ALA A 26 13.47 -3.52 5.36
CA ALA A 26 12.73 -2.43 5.97
C ALA A 26 12.98 -1.11 5.24
N GLY A 27 11.95 -0.31 5.06
CA GLY A 27 12.00 1.01 4.44
C GLY A 27 11.57 2.13 5.38
N LEU A 28 11.76 3.36 4.95
CA LEU A 28 11.32 4.56 5.65
C LEU A 28 10.67 5.54 4.67
N GLY A 29 9.51 6.09 5.05
CA GLY A 29 8.86 7.16 4.31
C GLY A 29 9.71 8.42 4.27
N LEU A 30 10.12 8.87 3.07
CA LEU A 30 10.93 10.06 2.92
C LEU A 30 10.05 11.31 3.06
N ARG A 31 10.27 12.06 4.12
CA ARG A 31 9.67 13.37 4.37
C ARG A 31 10.72 14.45 4.24
N ARG A 32 10.31 15.71 4.00
CA ARG A 32 11.28 16.82 3.78
C ARG A 32 12.21 17.07 4.96
N GLU A 33 11.71 16.83 6.17
CA GLU A 33 12.45 16.94 7.42
C GLU A 33 13.63 15.96 7.51
N LEU A 34 13.50 14.81 6.81
CA LEU A 34 14.51 13.76 6.81
C LEU A 34 15.59 13.94 5.73
N LEU A 35 15.41 14.90 4.79
CA LEU A 35 16.41 15.14 3.74
C LEU A 35 17.80 15.44 4.32
N ALA A 36 17.89 16.38 5.25
CA ALA A 36 19.18 16.77 5.80
C ALA A 36 19.84 15.64 6.61
N PRO A 37 19.15 14.98 7.56
CA PRO A 37 19.73 13.87 8.32
C PRO A 37 20.19 12.68 7.47
N LEU A 38 19.54 12.44 6.33
CA LEU A 38 19.83 11.27 5.46
C LEU A 38 20.93 11.56 4.42
N LEU A 39 21.25 12.83 4.13
CA LEU A 39 22.29 13.20 3.16
C LEU A 39 23.71 12.82 3.62
N ASP A 40 23.98 12.84 4.94
CA ASP A 40 25.26 12.41 5.51
C ASP A 40 25.48 10.90 5.39
N GLY A 41 24.50 10.17 4.90
CA GLY A 41 24.49 8.73 4.63
C GLY A 41 23.20 8.07 5.14
N VAL A 42 22.54 7.33 4.26
CA VAL A 42 21.34 6.56 4.64
C VAL A 42 21.77 5.37 5.49
N PRO A 43 21.29 5.25 6.75
CA PRO A 43 21.62 4.14 7.64
C PRO A 43 21.38 2.77 7.00
N ALA A 44 22.23 1.78 7.31
CA ALA A 44 22.18 0.47 6.70
C ALA A 44 20.88 -0.31 6.99
N ALA A 45 20.21 0.00 8.11
CA ALA A 45 18.92 -0.60 8.46
C ALA A 45 17.80 -0.19 7.49
N ILE A 46 17.93 0.96 6.80
CA ILE A 46 16.99 1.44 5.79
C ILE A 46 17.39 0.83 4.45
N GLY A 47 16.67 -0.20 4.00
CA GLY A 47 16.90 -0.87 2.73
C GLY A 47 16.40 -0.08 1.52
N PHE A 48 15.34 0.72 1.68
CA PHE A 48 14.73 1.55 0.64
C PHE A 48 14.01 2.77 1.25
N LEU A 49 13.68 3.73 0.40
CA LEU A 49 12.88 4.89 0.78
C LEU A 49 11.58 4.91 -0.01
N GLU A 50 10.52 5.45 0.59
CA GLU A 50 9.27 5.69 -0.11
C GLU A 50 9.02 7.18 -0.29
N VAL A 51 8.44 7.54 -1.43
CA VAL A 51 8.14 8.92 -1.82
C VAL A 51 6.74 9.03 -2.43
N ALA A 52 6.02 10.08 -2.09
CA ALA A 52 4.82 10.46 -2.81
C ALA A 52 5.21 11.26 -4.06
N PRO A 53 4.95 10.78 -5.28
CA PRO A 53 5.32 11.49 -6.51
C PRO A 53 4.88 12.95 -6.52
N GLU A 54 3.71 13.24 -5.99
CA GLU A 54 3.12 14.58 -5.87
C GLU A 54 4.04 15.58 -5.19
N ASN A 55 4.81 15.13 -4.20
CA ASN A 55 5.69 15.96 -3.40
C ASN A 55 7.07 16.15 -4.02
N TRP A 56 7.47 15.30 -4.98
CA TRP A 56 8.84 15.22 -5.48
C TRP A 56 8.97 15.43 -7.00
N MET A 57 7.89 15.19 -7.77
CA MET A 57 7.85 15.55 -9.19
C MET A 57 8.07 17.06 -9.36
N ASP A 58 8.84 17.41 -10.37
CA ASP A 58 9.13 18.81 -10.74
C ASP A 58 9.85 19.64 -9.66
N MET A 59 10.37 18.99 -8.60
CA MET A 59 11.16 19.65 -7.59
C MET A 59 12.52 20.05 -8.16
N GLY A 60 12.76 21.35 -8.25
CA GLY A 60 14.00 21.94 -8.74
C GLY A 60 14.91 22.47 -7.63
N GLY A 61 15.99 23.14 -8.04
CA GLY A 61 16.89 23.84 -7.13
C GLY A 61 17.68 22.91 -6.18
N ALA A 62 17.97 23.39 -4.99
CA ALA A 62 18.78 22.64 -4.00
C ALA A 62 18.03 21.42 -3.48
N ALA A 63 16.72 21.51 -3.26
CA ALA A 63 15.93 20.40 -2.75
C ALA A 63 15.86 19.25 -3.77
N GLY A 64 15.66 19.55 -5.07
CA GLY A 64 15.68 18.55 -6.11
C GLY A 64 17.03 17.84 -6.25
N ARG A 65 18.15 18.58 -6.13
CA ARG A 65 19.49 17.95 -6.13
C ARG A 65 19.67 17.00 -4.94
N ARG A 66 19.30 17.42 -3.75
CA ARG A 66 19.38 16.59 -2.53
C ARG A 66 18.51 15.33 -2.65
N PHE A 67 17.31 15.47 -3.17
CA PHE A 67 16.46 14.31 -3.45
C PHE A 67 17.14 13.34 -4.42
N HIS A 68 17.72 13.86 -5.52
CA HIS A 68 18.42 13.04 -6.51
C HIS A 68 19.62 12.30 -5.90
N GLU A 69 20.39 12.95 -5.02
CA GLU A 69 21.51 12.35 -4.29
C GLU A 69 21.04 11.18 -3.39
N LEU A 70 19.91 11.34 -2.69
CA LEU A 70 19.34 10.27 -1.87
C LEU A 70 18.79 9.12 -2.71
N ALA A 71 18.14 9.43 -3.84
CA ALA A 71 17.62 8.45 -4.78
C ALA A 71 18.71 7.55 -5.40
N GLN A 72 19.97 7.99 -5.39
CA GLN A 72 21.12 7.19 -5.80
C GLN A 72 21.67 6.29 -4.69
N GLN A 73 21.38 6.57 -3.43
CA GLN A 73 21.89 5.80 -2.29
C GLN A 73 21.00 4.60 -1.94
N ARG A 74 19.69 4.69 -2.20
CA ARG A 74 18.72 3.64 -1.89
C ARG A 74 17.67 3.52 -2.99
N PRO A 75 17.19 2.31 -3.25
CA PRO A 75 16.03 2.10 -4.12
C PRO A 75 14.82 2.87 -3.58
N LEU A 76 13.93 3.26 -4.49
CA LEU A 76 12.71 3.97 -4.15
C LEU A 76 11.46 3.13 -4.45
N VAL A 77 10.44 3.32 -3.61
CA VAL A 77 9.03 3.00 -3.88
C VAL A 77 8.29 4.31 -4.07
N ALA A 78 7.31 4.34 -4.95
CA ALA A 78 6.42 5.47 -5.09
C ALA A 78 5.02 5.12 -4.62
N HIS A 79 4.51 5.89 -3.66
CA HIS A 79 3.15 5.79 -3.12
C HIS A 79 2.38 7.06 -3.44
N GLY A 80 1.34 6.93 -4.28
CA GLY A 80 0.54 8.05 -4.78
C GLY A 80 -0.56 8.47 -3.80
N LEU A 81 -0.86 9.77 -3.80
CA LEU A 81 -1.82 10.38 -2.87
C LEU A 81 -3.12 10.84 -3.54
N SER A 82 -3.13 10.99 -4.87
CA SER A 82 -4.15 11.83 -5.52
C SER A 82 -4.85 11.22 -6.73
N LEU A 83 -4.62 9.95 -7.03
CA LEU A 83 -5.27 9.31 -8.18
C LEU A 83 -6.76 9.08 -7.99
N SER A 84 -7.21 9.04 -6.72
CA SER A 84 -8.64 8.94 -6.37
C SER A 84 -9.36 7.80 -7.11
N LEU A 85 -8.87 6.57 -6.90
CA LEU A 85 -9.37 5.38 -7.64
C LEU A 85 -10.88 5.16 -7.49
N GLY A 86 -11.47 5.56 -6.35
CA GLY A 86 -12.91 5.52 -6.10
C GLY A 86 -13.70 6.71 -6.62
N GLY A 87 -13.03 7.78 -7.08
CA GLY A 87 -13.68 9.02 -7.46
C GLY A 87 -14.58 8.91 -8.70
N PRO A 88 -15.60 9.77 -8.83
CA PRO A 88 -16.56 9.73 -9.94
C PRO A 88 -16.02 10.32 -11.24
N GLY A 89 -15.12 11.30 -11.15
CA GLY A 89 -14.53 11.98 -12.30
C GLY A 89 -13.54 11.13 -13.09
N PRO A 90 -13.14 11.53 -14.30
CA PRO A 90 -12.15 10.80 -15.07
C PRO A 90 -10.77 10.86 -14.40
N LEU A 91 -9.92 9.82 -14.61
CA LEU A 91 -8.52 9.87 -14.19
C LEU A 91 -7.76 10.99 -14.91
N ASP A 92 -6.94 11.73 -14.15
CA ASP A 92 -6.02 12.71 -14.76
C ASP A 92 -4.89 11.99 -15.50
N GLN A 93 -5.06 11.87 -16.81
CA GLN A 93 -4.07 11.22 -17.66
C GLN A 93 -2.79 12.05 -17.82
N VAL A 94 -2.85 13.37 -17.62
CA VAL A 94 -1.64 14.24 -17.68
C VAL A 94 -0.80 13.96 -16.44
N PHE A 95 -1.43 13.91 -15.28
CA PHE A 95 -0.79 13.53 -14.03
C PHE A 95 -0.16 12.13 -14.12
N LEU A 96 -0.90 11.11 -14.57
CA LEU A 96 -0.39 9.75 -14.74
C LEU A 96 0.84 9.68 -15.68
N ARG A 97 0.86 10.45 -16.76
CA ARG A 97 2.05 10.52 -17.63
C ARG A 97 3.25 11.21 -16.96
N ARG A 98 3.00 12.16 -16.05
CA ARG A 98 4.07 12.76 -15.22
C ARG A 98 4.60 11.76 -14.21
N VAL A 99 3.71 11.05 -13.51
CA VAL A 99 4.08 9.93 -12.61
C VAL A 99 4.93 8.91 -13.37
N ARG A 100 4.47 8.44 -14.53
CA ARG A 100 5.24 7.51 -15.36
C ARG A 100 6.67 7.99 -15.61
N ARG A 101 6.84 9.25 -16.04
CA ARG A 101 8.19 9.83 -16.28
C ARG A 101 9.02 9.86 -14.99
N PHE A 102 8.41 10.21 -13.87
CA PHE A 102 9.09 10.20 -12.57
C PHE A 102 9.58 8.80 -12.20
N LEU A 103 8.73 7.79 -12.34
CA LEU A 103 9.08 6.40 -12.07
C LEU A 103 10.24 5.92 -12.98
N GLU A 104 10.19 6.25 -14.28
CA GLU A 104 11.22 5.92 -15.26
C GLU A 104 12.55 6.65 -14.94
N THR A 105 12.50 7.93 -14.59
CA THR A 105 13.68 8.76 -14.26
C THR A 105 14.44 8.23 -13.06
N HIS A 106 13.72 7.74 -12.03
CA HIS A 106 14.32 7.27 -10.80
C HIS A 106 14.44 5.75 -10.68
N GLY A 107 14.11 5.01 -11.76
CA GLY A 107 14.19 3.54 -11.79
C GLY A 107 13.26 2.85 -10.80
N ILE A 108 12.13 3.49 -10.45
CA ILE A 108 11.17 3.00 -9.46
C ILE A 108 10.35 1.88 -10.09
N ALA A 109 10.43 0.68 -9.52
CA ALA A 109 9.72 -0.48 -10.02
C ALA A 109 8.26 -0.57 -9.52
N LEU A 110 8.05 -0.27 -8.23
CA LEU A 110 6.75 -0.34 -7.58
C LEU A 110 6.12 1.06 -7.46
N TYR A 111 4.89 1.17 -7.95
CA TYR A 111 3.97 2.27 -7.68
C TYR A 111 2.73 1.73 -6.97
N THR A 112 2.36 2.36 -5.88
CA THR A 112 1.17 2.03 -5.10
C THR A 112 0.22 3.22 -5.03
N GLU A 113 -1.07 2.98 -4.74
CA GLU A 113 -2.09 4.03 -4.65
C GLU A 113 -3.20 3.59 -3.71
N HIS A 114 -3.83 4.55 -3.04
CA HIS A 114 -4.92 4.28 -2.11
C HIS A 114 -6.17 3.73 -2.78
N LEU A 115 -6.78 2.72 -2.19
CA LEU A 115 -8.11 2.24 -2.55
C LEU A 115 -9.17 3.13 -1.88
N ALA A 116 -9.23 4.37 -2.31
CA ALA A 116 -10.03 5.42 -1.69
C ALA A 116 -10.53 6.43 -2.72
N TRP A 117 -11.32 7.36 -2.25
CA TRP A 117 -11.80 8.52 -2.98
C TRP A 117 -11.25 9.79 -2.33
N THR A 118 -10.53 10.62 -3.10
CA THR A 118 -9.86 11.84 -2.61
C THR A 118 -10.19 13.09 -3.41
N THR A 119 -10.90 12.98 -4.55
CA THR A 119 -11.19 14.13 -5.42
C THR A 119 -12.57 14.02 -6.04
N ASP A 120 -13.24 15.18 -6.14
CA ASP A 120 -14.40 15.41 -6.99
C ASP A 120 -14.15 16.72 -7.75
N ASP A 121 -14.93 17.77 -7.59
CA ASP A 121 -14.64 19.11 -8.16
C ASP A 121 -13.46 19.82 -7.45
N GLY A 122 -12.92 19.23 -6.38
CA GLY A 122 -11.78 19.69 -5.60
C GLY A 122 -10.99 18.52 -5.03
N HIS A 123 -9.92 18.83 -4.31
CA HIS A 123 -9.09 17.84 -3.59
C HIS A 123 -9.49 17.77 -2.12
N LEU A 124 -9.70 16.54 -1.64
CA LEU A 124 -9.91 16.24 -0.23
C LEU A 124 -8.58 15.81 0.39
N TYR A 125 -8.32 16.27 1.60
CA TYR A 125 -7.11 15.86 2.33
C TYR A 125 -7.29 14.52 3.05
N ASP A 126 -8.54 14.06 3.19
CA ASP A 126 -8.87 12.78 3.81
C ASP A 126 -9.22 11.74 2.76
N LEU A 127 -8.94 10.48 3.09
CA LEU A 127 -9.35 9.32 2.29
C LEU A 127 -10.80 8.99 2.59
N LEU A 128 -11.69 9.14 1.61
CA LEU A 128 -13.07 8.72 1.76
C LEU A 128 -13.25 7.26 1.34
N PRO A 129 -14.04 6.49 2.09
CA PRO A 129 -14.31 5.09 1.75
C PRO A 129 -15.13 4.98 0.47
N ILE A 130 -14.87 3.92 -0.28
CA ILE A 130 -15.65 3.53 -1.45
C ILE A 130 -16.76 2.59 -0.95
N PRO A 131 -18.03 2.75 -1.37
CA PRO A 131 -19.07 1.77 -1.02
C PRO A 131 -18.71 0.37 -1.51
N PHE A 132 -18.82 -0.64 -0.65
CA PHE A 132 -18.43 -2.02 -0.97
C PHE A 132 -19.52 -2.72 -1.78
N THR A 133 -19.67 -2.32 -3.04
CA THR A 133 -20.69 -2.83 -3.97
C THR A 133 -20.06 -3.45 -5.21
N ALA A 134 -20.79 -4.36 -5.86
CA ALA A 134 -20.36 -4.94 -7.14
C ALA A 134 -20.20 -3.88 -8.25
N GLU A 135 -20.92 -2.77 -8.20
CA GLU A 135 -20.75 -1.66 -9.12
C GLU A 135 -19.43 -0.92 -8.89
N ALA A 136 -19.10 -0.62 -7.61
CA ALA A 136 -17.86 0.01 -7.22
C ALA A 136 -16.65 -0.86 -7.58
N VAL A 137 -16.71 -2.18 -7.39
CA VAL A 137 -15.65 -3.11 -7.84
C VAL A 137 -15.36 -2.91 -9.33
N ARG A 138 -16.41 -2.93 -10.18
CA ARG A 138 -16.23 -2.74 -11.64
C ARG A 138 -15.71 -1.34 -12.00
N HIS A 139 -16.17 -0.31 -11.28
CA HIS A 139 -15.73 1.07 -11.49
C HIS A 139 -14.24 1.22 -11.18
N VAL A 140 -13.83 0.83 -9.98
CA VAL A 140 -12.44 0.91 -9.50
C VAL A 140 -11.51 0.05 -10.36
N ALA A 141 -11.90 -1.18 -10.67
CA ALA A 141 -11.08 -2.08 -11.49
C ALA A 141 -10.81 -1.51 -12.89
N ARG A 142 -11.79 -0.87 -13.53
CA ARG A 142 -11.57 -0.18 -14.82
C ARG A 142 -10.56 0.96 -14.68
N ARG A 143 -10.62 1.73 -13.60
CA ARG A 143 -9.72 2.85 -13.34
C ARG A 143 -8.29 2.37 -13.06
N ILE A 144 -8.14 1.32 -12.26
CA ILE A 144 -6.84 0.66 -12.04
C ILE A 144 -6.26 0.15 -13.36
N THR A 145 -7.05 -0.52 -14.19
CA THR A 145 -6.61 -1.00 -15.51
C THR A 145 -6.15 0.15 -16.39
N GLN A 146 -6.92 1.23 -16.47
CA GLN A 146 -6.55 2.43 -17.21
C GLN A 146 -5.24 3.06 -16.69
N ALA A 147 -5.05 3.13 -15.36
CA ALA A 147 -3.82 3.63 -14.77
C ALA A 147 -2.63 2.72 -15.12
N GLN A 148 -2.79 1.39 -15.02
CA GLN A 148 -1.78 0.41 -15.39
C GLN A 148 -1.36 0.52 -16.86
N ASP A 149 -2.32 0.73 -17.77
CA ASP A 149 -2.07 0.91 -19.20
C ASP A 149 -1.25 2.19 -19.47
N ILE A 150 -1.60 3.31 -18.82
CA ILE A 150 -0.87 4.59 -18.97
C ILE A 150 0.53 4.49 -18.37
N LEU A 151 0.66 3.88 -17.18
CA LEU A 151 1.93 3.71 -16.50
C LEU A 151 2.82 2.63 -17.16
N GLY A 152 2.24 1.76 -17.98
CA GLY A 152 2.94 0.65 -18.64
C GLY A 152 3.40 -0.43 -17.67
N ARG A 153 2.75 -0.53 -16.49
CA ARG A 153 3.08 -1.48 -15.41
C ARG A 153 1.88 -1.82 -14.55
N ARG A 154 1.94 -2.93 -13.87
CA ARG A 154 1.02 -3.23 -12.77
C ARG A 154 1.30 -2.33 -11.59
N ILE A 155 0.25 -1.96 -10.86
CA ILE A 155 0.33 -1.20 -9.61
C ILE A 155 -0.13 -2.07 -8.44
N ALA A 156 0.17 -1.65 -7.22
CA ALA A 156 -0.48 -2.17 -6.03
C ALA A 156 -1.49 -1.15 -5.50
N ILE A 157 -2.57 -1.62 -4.91
CA ILE A 157 -3.54 -0.79 -4.21
C ILE A 157 -3.42 -1.02 -2.72
N GLU A 158 -3.63 0.04 -1.94
CA GLU A 158 -3.57 0.00 -0.49
C GLU A 158 -4.96 -0.02 0.12
N ASN A 159 -5.16 -0.86 1.15
CA ASN A 159 -6.35 -0.84 1.99
C ASN A 159 -6.35 0.41 2.87
N ALA A 160 -7.33 1.29 2.66
CA ALA A 160 -7.45 2.53 3.43
C ALA A 160 -8.22 2.30 4.74
N SER A 161 -7.90 3.12 5.77
CA SER A 161 -8.73 3.22 6.96
C SER A 161 -10.05 3.94 6.65
N TYR A 162 -11.13 3.61 7.38
CA TYR A 162 -12.41 4.29 7.26
C TYR A 162 -13.16 4.33 8.60
N TYR A 163 -14.03 5.32 8.77
CA TYR A 163 -14.70 5.61 10.06
C TYR A 163 -16.20 5.38 10.01
N ALA A 164 -16.77 5.23 8.83
CA ALA A 164 -18.20 4.95 8.66
C ALA A 164 -18.40 4.02 7.47
N GLY A 165 -19.20 2.98 7.65
CA GLY A 165 -19.67 2.13 6.55
C GLY A 165 -20.75 2.84 5.72
N SER A 166 -20.90 2.42 4.47
CA SER A 166 -21.96 2.90 3.60
C SER A 166 -23.23 2.07 3.82
N PRO A 167 -24.41 2.70 3.88
CA PRO A 167 -25.68 1.95 3.87
C PRO A 167 -25.91 1.18 2.54
N LEU A 168 -25.09 1.41 1.54
CA LEU A 168 -25.12 0.74 0.24
C LEU A 168 -24.22 -0.50 0.18
N ASP A 169 -23.46 -0.81 1.24
CA ASP A 169 -22.54 -1.94 1.22
C ASP A 169 -23.28 -3.27 1.01
N GLU A 170 -22.84 -4.02 0.00
CA GLU A 170 -23.38 -5.32 -0.42
C GLU A 170 -22.48 -6.48 0.02
N MET A 171 -21.25 -6.19 0.44
CA MET A 171 -20.24 -7.18 0.81
C MET A 171 -19.31 -6.64 1.90
N SER A 172 -18.50 -7.53 2.48
CA SER A 172 -17.46 -7.13 3.45
C SER A 172 -16.31 -6.37 2.77
N GLU A 173 -15.52 -5.60 3.56
CA GLU A 173 -14.27 -4.97 3.10
C GLU A 173 -13.35 -6.01 2.45
N LEU A 174 -13.17 -7.16 3.10
CA LEU A 174 -12.32 -8.25 2.59
C LEU A 174 -12.79 -8.76 1.22
N ASP A 175 -14.10 -8.97 1.05
CA ASP A 175 -14.65 -9.41 -0.23
C ASP A 175 -14.48 -8.34 -1.31
N PHE A 176 -14.66 -7.07 -0.95
CA PHE A 176 -14.48 -5.95 -1.86
C PHE A 176 -13.02 -5.83 -2.34
N VAL A 177 -12.06 -5.84 -1.41
CA VAL A 177 -10.62 -5.82 -1.75
C VAL A 177 -10.27 -7.00 -2.65
N ASN A 178 -10.68 -8.22 -2.28
CA ASN A 178 -10.42 -9.42 -3.07
C ASN A 178 -11.02 -9.35 -4.48
N ALA A 179 -12.24 -8.82 -4.61
CA ALA A 179 -12.92 -8.65 -5.89
C ALA A 179 -12.19 -7.63 -6.78
N VAL A 180 -11.77 -6.48 -6.22
CA VAL A 180 -10.99 -5.47 -6.95
C VAL A 180 -9.66 -6.03 -7.42
N LEU A 181 -8.91 -6.72 -6.54
CA LEU A 181 -7.64 -7.35 -6.89
C LEU A 181 -7.78 -8.36 -8.03
N ALA A 182 -8.86 -9.14 -8.02
CA ALA A 182 -9.12 -10.15 -9.05
C ALA A 182 -9.53 -9.51 -10.39
N GLU A 183 -10.45 -8.52 -10.36
CA GLU A 183 -11.00 -7.87 -11.55
C GLU A 183 -9.96 -6.99 -12.26
N ALA A 184 -9.18 -6.21 -11.50
CA ALA A 184 -8.17 -5.31 -12.03
C ALA A 184 -6.83 -5.98 -12.36
N ASP A 185 -6.61 -7.23 -11.90
CA ASP A 185 -5.34 -7.94 -11.96
C ASP A 185 -4.17 -7.08 -11.42
N CYS A 186 -4.38 -6.41 -10.29
CA CYS A 186 -3.39 -5.61 -9.57
C CYS A 186 -2.82 -6.35 -8.34
N ALA A 187 -1.81 -5.79 -7.69
CA ALA A 187 -1.27 -6.27 -6.43
C ALA A 187 -1.91 -5.55 -5.23
N LEU A 188 -1.58 -6.02 -4.03
CA LEU A 188 -1.95 -5.40 -2.77
C LEU A 188 -0.71 -4.85 -2.07
N HIS A 189 -0.76 -3.60 -1.74
CA HIS A 189 -0.01 -2.94 -0.70
C HIS A 189 -0.85 -3.05 0.58
N LEU A 190 -0.40 -3.86 1.53
CA LEU A 190 -1.14 -4.10 2.75
C LEU A 190 -0.64 -3.17 3.86
N ASP A 191 -1.43 -2.19 4.24
CA ASP A 191 -1.19 -1.44 5.46
C ASP A 191 -1.76 -2.19 6.67
N VAL A 192 -0.84 -2.62 7.55
CA VAL A 192 -1.14 -3.40 8.75
C VAL A 192 -1.77 -2.53 9.84
N ASN A 193 -1.42 -1.24 9.90
CA ASN A 193 -2.05 -0.30 10.81
C ASN A 193 -3.52 -0.05 10.43
N ASN A 194 -3.82 0.12 9.13
CA ASN A 194 -5.19 0.32 8.63
C ASN A 194 -6.05 -0.92 8.87
N VAL A 195 -5.49 -2.12 8.72
CA VAL A 195 -6.20 -3.35 9.13
C VAL A 195 -6.53 -3.33 10.62
N HIS A 196 -5.59 -2.92 11.48
CA HIS A 196 -5.83 -2.82 12.92
C HIS A 196 -6.88 -1.74 13.26
N VAL A 197 -6.75 -0.57 12.67
CA VAL A 197 -7.70 0.55 12.84
C VAL A 197 -9.11 0.12 12.44
N ASN A 198 -9.28 -0.45 11.25
CA ASN A 198 -10.57 -0.91 10.76
C ASN A 198 -11.15 -2.05 11.63
N ALA A 199 -10.31 -2.97 12.08
CA ALA A 199 -10.73 -4.08 12.96
C ALA A 199 -11.32 -3.55 14.28
N VAL A 200 -10.70 -2.54 14.90
CA VAL A 200 -11.21 -1.90 16.13
C VAL A 200 -12.49 -1.11 15.83
N ASN A 201 -12.47 -0.26 14.80
CA ASN A 201 -13.57 0.66 14.50
C ASN A 201 -14.84 -0.05 14.03
N HIS A 202 -14.69 -1.21 13.37
CA HIS A 202 -15.83 -1.95 12.79
C HIS A 202 -16.07 -3.32 13.43
N GLY A 203 -15.28 -3.70 14.44
CA GLY A 203 -15.53 -4.89 15.28
C GLY A 203 -15.29 -6.22 14.56
N HIS A 204 -14.28 -6.31 13.68
CA HIS A 204 -13.91 -7.57 13.04
C HIS A 204 -12.50 -8.06 13.48
N ASP A 205 -12.14 -9.30 13.14
CA ASP A 205 -10.83 -9.85 13.47
C ASP A 205 -9.80 -9.49 12.41
N ALA A 206 -8.75 -8.74 12.81
CA ALA A 206 -7.66 -8.31 11.95
C ALA A 206 -6.88 -9.48 11.33
N ARG A 207 -6.69 -10.58 12.08
CA ARG A 207 -5.94 -11.76 11.60
C ARG A 207 -6.77 -12.55 10.58
N ASP A 208 -8.07 -12.62 10.78
CA ASP A 208 -8.96 -13.26 9.81
C ASP A 208 -9.03 -12.47 8.50
N PHE A 209 -9.01 -11.14 8.58
CA PHE A 209 -8.86 -10.28 7.40
C PHE A 209 -7.58 -10.65 6.62
N ILE A 210 -6.42 -10.69 7.30
CA ILE A 210 -5.13 -11.02 6.67
C ILE A 210 -5.15 -12.45 6.08
N ARG A 211 -5.71 -13.44 6.79
CA ARG A 211 -5.84 -14.82 6.28
C ARG A 211 -6.69 -14.93 5.02
N GLY A 212 -7.70 -14.06 4.89
CA GLY A 212 -8.61 -14.04 3.75
C GLY A 212 -8.03 -13.37 2.50
N LEU A 213 -6.89 -12.69 2.61
CA LEU A 213 -6.23 -12.05 1.48
C LEU A 213 -5.50 -13.05 0.58
N PRO A 214 -5.44 -12.82 -0.74
CA PRO A 214 -4.70 -13.66 -1.67
C PRO A 214 -3.18 -13.42 -1.49
N ALA A 215 -2.52 -14.22 -0.68
CA ALA A 215 -1.11 -14.07 -0.28
C ALA A 215 -0.14 -13.74 -1.43
N ARG A 216 -0.37 -14.29 -2.64
CA ARG A 216 0.47 -14.03 -3.81
C ARG A 216 0.30 -12.63 -4.40
N ARG A 217 -0.72 -11.87 -4.00
CA ARG A 217 -0.97 -10.51 -4.45
C ARG A 217 -0.45 -9.47 -3.46
N VAL A 218 -0.19 -9.84 -2.22
CA VAL A 218 0.45 -8.96 -1.23
C VAL A 218 1.93 -8.87 -1.57
N VAL A 219 2.41 -7.67 -1.89
CA VAL A 219 3.78 -7.45 -2.37
C VAL A 219 4.57 -6.47 -1.52
N TYR A 220 3.89 -5.70 -0.69
CA TYR A 220 4.43 -4.59 0.08
C TYR A 220 3.60 -4.34 1.33
N LEU A 221 4.26 -3.99 2.43
CA LEU A 221 3.60 -3.73 3.71
C LEU A 221 3.91 -2.32 4.22
N HIS A 222 2.92 -1.68 4.85
CA HIS A 222 3.09 -0.52 5.71
C HIS A 222 2.83 -0.85 7.16
N VAL A 223 3.52 -0.15 8.06
CA VAL A 223 3.21 -0.03 9.48
C VAL A 223 3.33 1.42 9.89
N ALA A 224 2.39 1.88 10.69
CA ALA A 224 2.30 3.25 11.17
C ALA A 224 1.75 3.30 12.59
N GLY A 225 1.84 4.46 13.22
CA GLY A 225 1.15 4.73 14.48
C GLY A 225 -0.19 5.43 14.24
N HIS A 226 -1.12 5.24 15.16
CA HIS A 226 -2.44 5.84 15.14
C HIS A 226 -2.74 6.57 16.44
N TYR A 227 -3.80 7.38 16.44
CA TYR A 227 -4.33 8.03 17.63
C TYR A 227 -5.57 7.30 18.15
N ARG A 228 -5.62 7.06 19.47
CA ARG A 228 -6.79 6.46 20.11
C ARG A 228 -7.70 7.57 20.63
N GLU A 229 -8.80 7.80 19.96
CA GLU A 229 -9.82 8.78 20.36
C GLU A 229 -10.74 8.23 21.45
N ALA A 230 -11.15 6.94 21.32
CA ALA A 230 -12.00 6.25 22.28
C ALA A 230 -11.59 4.76 22.37
N PRO A 231 -12.11 3.99 23.32
CA PRO A 231 -11.82 2.56 23.44
C PRO A 231 -12.12 1.77 22.15
N ASP A 232 -13.12 2.20 21.40
CA ASP A 232 -13.65 1.61 20.17
C ASP A 232 -13.47 2.50 18.93
N LEU A 233 -12.63 3.56 19.03
CA LEU A 233 -12.34 4.47 17.93
C LEU A 233 -10.85 4.80 17.86
N LEU A 234 -10.21 4.32 16.81
CA LEU A 234 -8.85 4.68 16.41
C LEU A 234 -8.88 5.62 15.21
N VAL A 235 -8.00 6.61 15.21
CA VAL A 235 -7.83 7.55 14.11
C VAL A 235 -6.46 7.30 13.48
N ASP A 236 -6.47 7.00 12.20
CA ASP A 236 -5.27 6.75 11.40
C ASP A 236 -4.57 8.09 11.10
N THR A 237 -3.54 8.37 11.87
CA THR A 237 -2.84 9.67 11.80
C THR A 237 -1.42 9.57 11.27
N HIS A 238 -0.78 8.39 11.36
CA HIS A 238 0.63 8.20 11.07
C HIS A 238 1.56 9.20 11.80
N GLY A 239 1.10 9.71 12.94
CA GLY A 239 1.77 10.77 13.70
C GLY A 239 2.30 10.35 15.07
N ALA A 240 2.23 9.07 15.41
CA ALA A 240 2.67 8.47 16.66
C ALA A 240 3.57 7.26 16.41
N ASP A 241 4.21 6.76 17.46
CA ASP A 241 4.96 5.50 17.39
C ASP A 241 4.02 4.33 17.12
N VAL A 242 4.54 3.30 16.45
CA VAL A 242 3.77 2.11 16.13
C VAL A 242 3.35 1.40 17.42
N ALA A 243 2.06 1.20 17.61
CA ALA A 243 1.50 0.58 18.80
C ALA A 243 1.78 -0.92 18.88
N ASP A 244 1.90 -1.49 20.09
CA ASP A 244 2.19 -2.92 20.27
C ASP A 244 1.21 -3.85 19.54
N PRO A 245 -0.12 -3.60 19.51
CA PRO A 245 -1.04 -4.45 18.72
C PRO A 245 -0.72 -4.46 17.22
N VAL A 246 -0.19 -3.37 16.65
CA VAL A 246 0.21 -3.30 15.23
C VAL A 246 1.50 -4.09 15.02
N TRP A 247 2.45 -4.03 15.96
CA TRP A 247 3.65 -4.87 15.92
C TRP A 247 3.31 -6.36 15.99
N ASP A 248 2.40 -6.77 16.87
CA ASP A 248 1.94 -8.15 16.98
C ASP A 248 1.22 -8.61 15.70
N LEU A 249 0.48 -7.70 15.05
CA LEU A 249 -0.19 -7.98 13.79
C LEU A 249 0.81 -8.06 12.64
N LEU A 250 1.87 -7.24 12.63
CA LEU A 250 2.95 -7.35 11.65
C LEU A 250 3.68 -8.70 11.79
N ASP A 251 4.03 -9.11 13.02
CA ASP A 251 4.66 -10.41 13.28
C ASP A 251 3.81 -11.57 12.74
N PHE A 252 2.51 -11.54 13.03
CA PHE A 252 1.55 -12.50 12.48
C PHE A 252 1.51 -12.45 10.94
N THR A 253 1.51 -11.24 10.34
CA THR A 253 1.47 -11.04 8.89
C THR A 253 2.69 -11.66 8.21
N LEU A 254 3.89 -11.40 8.76
CA LEU A 254 5.14 -11.95 8.24
C LEU A 254 5.23 -13.47 8.44
N ALA A 255 4.72 -14.00 9.55
CA ALA A 255 4.61 -15.45 9.75
C ALA A 255 3.70 -16.12 8.71
N HIS A 256 2.62 -15.44 8.32
CA HIS A 256 1.62 -15.97 7.38
C HIS A 256 2.04 -15.81 5.91
N LEU A 257 2.60 -14.66 5.53
CA LEU A 257 2.92 -14.30 4.15
C LEU A 257 4.40 -14.51 3.79
N GLY A 258 5.28 -14.67 4.78
CA GLY A 258 6.73 -14.61 4.62
C GLY A 258 7.28 -13.18 4.74
N ALA A 259 8.60 -13.04 4.75
CA ALA A 259 9.25 -11.74 4.80
C ALA A 259 8.98 -10.95 3.50
N LEU A 260 8.24 -9.85 3.62
CA LEU A 260 7.94 -8.91 2.54
C LEU A 260 8.59 -7.55 2.83
N PRO A 261 8.89 -6.74 1.78
CA PRO A 261 9.32 -5.35 1.99
C PRO A 261 8.30 -4.62 2.87
N THR A 262 8.76 -3.99 3.96
CA THR A 262 7.90 -3.35 4.96
C THR A 262 8.40 -1.94 5.23
N LEU A 263 7.54 -0.95 5.11
CA LEU A 263 7.84 0.45 5.36
C LEU A 263 7.36 0.87 6.76
N LEU A 264 8.19 1.66 7.44
CA LEU A 264 7.74 2.51 8.53
C LEU A 264 7.21 3.82 7.94
N GLU A 265 5.94 4.10 8.13
CA GLU A 265 5.31 5.34 7.72
C GLU A 265 5.15 6.32 8.89
N ARG A 266 5.54 7.57 8.66
CA ARG A 266 5.38 8.67 9.60
C ARG A 266 5.12 9.95 8.83
N ASP A 267 3.89 10.51 8.95
CA ASP A 267 3.42 11.65 8.18
C ASP A 267 3.44 12.95 8.95
N PHE A 268 3.22 12.85 10.25
CA PHE A 268 3.17 13.98 11.16
C PHE A 268 4.10 13.75 12.35
N ASN A 269 4.42 14.84 13.05
CA ASN A 269 5.24 14.78 14.26
C ASN A 269 6.54 13.99 14.03
N ILE A 270 7.22 14.25 12.91
CA ILE A 270 8.43 13.53 12.52
C ILE A 270 9.46 13.63 13.66
N PRO A 271 9.77 12.53 14.36
CA PRO A 271 10.76 12.56 15.43
C PRO A 271 12.18 12.58 14.88
N PRO A 272 13.20 12.73 15.73
CA PRO A 272 14.59 12.56 15.34
C PRO A 272 14.81 11.22 14.62
N LEU A 273 15.69 11.20 13.61
CA LEU A 273 15.98 10.00 12.81
C LEU A 273 16.37 8.78 13.67
N ALA A 274 17.02 8.99 14.81
CA ALA A 274 17.41 7.92 15.73
C ALA A 274 16.20 7.13 16.27
N ASP A 275 15.09 7.82 16.55
CA ASP A 275 13.88 7.21 17.07
C ASP A 275 13.21 6.37 15.97
N LEU A 276 13.09 6.92 14.75
CA LEU A 276 12.61 6.18 13.58
C LEU A 276 13.46 4.92 13.29
N LEU A 277 14.79 5.03 13.46
CA LEU A 277 15.67 3.88 13.25
C LEU A 277 15.45 2.75 14.24
N SER A 278 14.98 3.05 15.46
CA SER A 278 14.62 2.02 16.43
C SER A 278 13.46 1.17 15.93
N GLU A 279 12.43 1.79 15.36
CA GLU A 279 11.27 1.12 14.77
C GLU A 279 11.63 0.38 13.46
N VAL A 280 12.41 1.02 12.57
CA VAL A 280 12.93 0.35 11.35
C VAL A 280 13.75 -0.91 11.73
N THR A 281 14.57 -0.82 12.78
CA THR A 281 15.34 -1.98 13.27
C THR A 281 14.42 -3.07 13.83
N ARG A 282 13.29 -2.72 14.44
CA ARG A 282 12.26 -3.70 14.87
C ARG A 282 11.67 -4.43 13.67
N ILE A 283 11.37 -3.73 12.57
CA ILE A 283 10.92 -4.37 11.31
C ILE A 283 11.97 -5.37 10.80
N VAL A 284 13.25 -4.95 10.73
CA VAL A 284 14.34 -5.84 10.28
C VAL A 284 14.41 -7.12 11.12
N ARG A 285 14.26 -7.02 12.46
CA ARG A 285 14.28 -8.19 13.35
C ARG A 285 13.10 -9.12 13.11
N LEU A 286 11.89 -8.56 12.93
CA LEU A 286 10.70 -9.36 12.62
C LEU A 286 10.83 -10.06 11.27
N GLN A 287 11.31 -9.38 10.23
CA GLN A 287 11.56 -9.98 8.92
C GLN A 287 12.58 -11.12 9.02
N ALA A 288 13.68 -10.92 9.75
CA ALA A 288 14.72 -11.95 9.94
C ALA A 288 14.19 -13.20 10.66
N ALA A 289 13.23 -13.03 11.59
CA ALA A 289 12.61 -14.17 12.29
C ALA A 289 11.75 -15.05 11.35
N HIS A 290 11.24 -14.48 10.25
CA HIS A 290 10.34 -15.16 9.32
C HIS A 290 10.98 -15.44 7.93
N ASP A 291 12.23 -15.05 7.70
CA ASP A 291 12.93 -15.23 6.40
C ASP A 291 13.23 -16.72 6.10
N THR A 292 13.27 -17.57 7.10
CA THR A 292 13.54 -19.01 6.95
C THR A 292 12.37 -19.82 6.39
N ALA A 293 11.21 -19.20 6.22
CA ALA A 293 9.98 -19.79 5.70
C ALA A 293 9.65 -19.36 4.26
N GLY A 294 10.65 -19.24 3.39
CA GLY A 294 10.41 -18.90 1.98
C GLY A 294 9.37 -19.81 1.32
N PRO A 295 8.44 -19.29 0.48
CA PRO A 295 7.28 -20.00 -0.10
C PRO A 295 7.64 -21.17 -1.03
N GLY A 296 8.91 -21.59 -1.07
CA GLY A 296 9.43 -22.67 -1.92
C GLY A 296 9.52 -24.04 -1.25
N ARG A 297 9.38 -24.19 0.07
CA ARG A 297 9.58 -25.49 0.77
C ARG A 297 8.31 -26.23 1.21
N ALA A 298 7.14 -25.63 1.16
CA ALA A 298 5.88 -26.29 1.53
C ALA A 298 5.28 -27.20 0.44
N ARG A 299 5.98 -27.44 -0.69
CA ARG A 299 5.49 -28.30 -1.79
C ARG A 299 6.23 -29.62 -1.97
N ALA A 300 7.06 -30.04 -1.01
CA ALA A 300 7.79 -31.31 -1.11
C ALA A 300 7.32 -32.37 -0.08
N ALA A 301 6.18 -32.20 0.57
CA ALA A 301 5.63 -33.19 1.48
C ALA A 301 4.11 -33.28 1.30
N SER A 302 3.66 -33.85 0.18
CA SER A 302 2.37 -34.60 0.05
C SER A 302 2.34 -35.32 -1.30
#